data_b47d348cbdab0ec1c94f29f7900c6a0b
#
_entry.id   b47d348cbdab0ec1c94f29f7900c6a0b
#
_cell.length_a   1.000
_cell.length_b   1.000
_cell.length_c   1.000
_cell.angle_alpha   90.00
_cell.angle_beta   90.00
_cell.angle_gamma   90.00
#
_symmetry.space_group_name_H-M   'P 1'
#
loop_
_entity.id
_entity.type
_entity.pdbx_description
1 polymer ?
#
loop_
_entity_poly.entity_id
_entity_poly.type
_entity_poly.pdbx_seq_one_letter_code
_entity_poly.pdbx_strand_id
1 'polypeptide(L)'
;MNDSYWINKQKQQLQFPQVTKELDTNIVIIGGGLCGLSSAYYLSKAKEDIIVLEAEEIGRGASGRNTGKVTSQHGLIYRHLLESYDKHFARLYYHANEEAITSIEEIIQEHGIDCDFH
;
A
#
# COMPACT_ATOMS: atom_id res chain seq x y z
N MET A 1 -21.12 -6.31 11.33
CA MET A 1 -20.59 -5.11 10.60
C MET A 1 -20.44 -5.55 9.16
N ASN A 2 -21.01 -4.83 8.19
CA ASN A 2 -20.82 -5.23 6.78
C ASN A 2 -19.35 -5.02 6.40
N ASP A 3 -18.69 -6.07 5.92
CA ASP A 3 -17.35 -5.97 5.37
C ASP A 3 -17.35 -5.08 4.12
N SER A 4 -16.21 -4.49 3.81
CA SER A 4 -16.06 -3.67 2.61
C SER A 4 -16.18 -4.54 1.35
N TYR A 5 -16.48 -3.90 0.22
CA TYR A 5 -16.50 -4.56 -1.08
C TYR A 5 -15.22 -5.35 -1.36
N TRP A 6 -14.07 -4.76 -1.08
CA TRP A 6 -12.75 -5.36 -1.30
C TRP A 6 -12.51 -6.61 -0.46
N ILE A 7 -12.89 -6.56 0.81
CA ILE A 7 -12.78 -7.71 1.72
C ILE A 7 -13.71 -8.84 1.28
N ASN A 8 -14.93 -8.51 0.87
CA ASN A 8 -15.90 -9.52 0.41
C ASN A 8 -15.54 -10.14 -0.94
N LYS A 9 -14.84 -9.39 -1.82
CA LYS A 9 -14.38 -9.88 -3.12
C LYS A 9 -13.21 -10.85 -3.00
N GLN A 10 -12.46 -10.83 -1.92
CA GLN A 10 -11.31 -11.67 -1.71
C GLN A 10 -11.71 -13.16 -1.68
N LYS A 11 -11.29 -13.92 -2.69
CA LYS A 11 -11.63 -15.35 -2.85
C LYS A 11 -10.86 -16.25 -1.89
N GLN A 12 -9.71 -15.81 -1.38
CA GLN A 12 -8.83 -16.61 -0.54
C GLN A 12 -8.32 -15.78 0.62
N GLN A 13 -8.57 -16.27 1.83
CA GLN A 13 -8.00 -15.69 3.04
C GLN A 13 -6.59 -16.26 3.24
N LEU A 14 -5.59 -15.41 3.20
CA LEU A 14 -4.22 -15.79 3.52
C LEU A 14 -4.08 -15.94 5.04
N GLN A 15 -3.56 -17.07 5.47
CA GLN A 15 -3.26 -17.32 6.87
C GLN A 15 -1.75 -17.35 7.07
N PHE A 16 -1.29 -16.60 8.03
CA PHE A 16 0.11 -16.55 8.43
C PHE A 16 0.26 -17.08 9.85
N PRO A 17 1.40 -17.69 10.19
CA PRO A 17 1.61 -18.23 11.53
C PRO A 17 1.71 -17.11 12.56
N GLN A 18 1.24 -17.38 13.77
CA GLN A 18 1.49 -16.50 14.91
C GLN A 18 2.96 -16.57 15.32
N VAL A 19 3.50 -15.44 15.76
CA VAL A 19 4.84 -15.38 16.32
C VAL A 19 4.82 -15.99 17.72
N THR A 20 5.40 -17.18 17.88
CA THR A 20 5.44 -17.93 19.15
C THR A 20 6.85 -18.10 19.69
N LYS A 21 7.86 -17.59 19.01
CA LYS A 21 9.28 -17.68 19.37
C LYS A 21 10.03 -16.42 18.95
N GLU A 22 11.24 -16.26 19.45
CA GLU A 22 12.16 -15.24 18.94
C GLU A 22 12.50 -15.49 17.48
N LEU A 23 12.56 -14.43 16.72
CA LEU A 23 12.91 -14.40 15.30
C LEU A 23 13.96 -13.32 15.10
N ASP A 24 15.00 -13.66 14.34
CA ASP A 24 16.03 -12.72 13.93
C ASP A 24 15.76 -12.29 12.48
N THR A 25 15.90 -11.00 12.20
CA THR A 25 15.77 -10.43 10.87
C THR A 25 16.48 -9.08 10.80
N ASN A 26 16.83 -8.65 9.60
CA ASN A 26 17.43 -7.34 9.41
C ASN A 26 16.42 -6.20 9.59
N ILE A 27 15.17 -6.43 9.15
CA ILE A 27 14.14 -5.40 9.13
C ILE A 27 12.81 -5.96 9.64
N VAL A 28 12.21 -5.28 10.60
CA VAL A 28 10.85 -5.57 11.07
C VAL A 28 9.93 -4.44 10.63
N ILE A 29 8.84 -4.78 9.95
CA ILE A 29 7.77 -3.86 9.58
C ILE A 29 6.55 -4.15 10.43
N ILE A 30 6.05 -3.16 11.16
CA ILE A 30 4.87 -3.29 12.01
C ILE A 30 3.66 -2.73 11.27
N GLY A 31 2.68 -3.60 11.01
CA GLY A 31 1.45 -3.31 10.29
C GLY A 31 1.43 -3.85 8.86
N GLY A 32 0.49 -4.75 8.59
CA GLY A 32 0.23 -5.37 7.27
C GLY A 32 -0.77 -4.60 6.41
N GLY A 33 -0.81 -3.27 6.51
CA GLY A 33 -1.59 -2.41 5.62
C GLY A 33 -0.84 -2.04 4.34
N LEU A 34 -1.42 -1.16 3.52
CA LEU A 34 -0.86 -0.73 2.24
C LEU A 34 0.59 -0.24 2.37
N CYS A 35 0.87 0.61 3.34
CA CYS A 35 2.21 1.17 3.55
C CYS A 35 3.23 0.09 3.91
N GLY A 36 2.90 -0.77 4.90
CA GLY A 36 3.81 -1.83 5.34
C GLY A 36 4.08 -2.87 4.26
N LEU A 37 3.05 -3.28 3.52
CA LEU A 37 3.20 -4.25 2.43
C LEU A 37 3.97 -3.67 1.25
N SER A 38 3.74 -2.40 0.89
CA SER A 38 4.53 -1.73 -0.15
C SER A 38 6.00 -1.61 0.25
N SER A 39 6.27 -1.24 1.50
CA SER A 39 7.64 -1.21 2.01
C SER A 39 8.31 -2.58 1.96
N ALA A 40 7.61 -3.63 2.40
CA ALA A 40 8.11 -5.00 2.34
C ALA A 40 8.40 -5.44 0.90
N TYR A 41 7.51 -5.12 -0.04
CA TYR A 41 7.69 -5.44 -1.46
C TYR A 41 8.97 -4.85 -2.03
N TYR A 42 9.19 -3.54 -1.85
CA TYR A 42 10.40 -2.90 -2.38
C TYR A 42 11.69 -3.37 -1.69
N LEU A 43 11.66 -3.55 -0.38
CA LEU A 43 12.80 -4.07 0.37
C LEU A 43 13.12 -5.53 -0.02
N SER A 44 12.11 -6.36 -0.31
CA SER A 44 12.32 -7.73 -0.79
C SER A 44 13.01 -7.77 -2.16
N LYS A 45 12.72 -6.81 -3.04
CA LYS A 45 13.47 -6.65 -4.32
C LYS A 45 14.93 -6.30 -4.08
N ALA A 46 15.27 -5.62 -2.99
CA ALA A 46 16.64 -5.35 -2.57
C ALA A 46 17.31 -6.55 -1.85
N LYS A 47 16.60 -7.70 -1.75
CA LYS A 47 17.06 -8.94 -1.08
C LYS A 47 17.35 -8.76 0.42
N GLU A 48 16.66 -7.84 1.06
CA GLU A 48 16.70 -7.70 2.51
C GLU A 48 15.91 -8.83 3.19
N ASP A 49 16.38 -9.25 4.36
CA ASP A 49 15.64 -10.17 5.22
C ASP A 49 14.62 -9.38 6.05
N ILE A 50 13.32 -9.69 5.84
CA ILE A 50 12.22 -8.85 6.32
C ILE A 50 11.16 -9.70 6.99
N ILE A 51 10.68 -9.22 8.14
CA ILE A 51 9.47 -9.75 8.77
C ILE A 51 8.42 -8.66 8.84
N VAL A 52 7.21 -8.95 8.36
CA VAL A 52 6.03 -8.09 8.55
C VAL A 52 5.21 -8.66 9.68
N LEU A 53 4.94 -7.85 10.71
CA LEU A 53 4.09 -8.20 11.84
C LEU A 53 2.76 -7.47 11.72
N GLU A 54 1.66 -8.22 11.73
CA GLU A 54 0.30 -7.71 11.74
C GLU A 54 -0.44 -8.23 12.97
N ALA A 55 -1.16 -7.35 13.65
CA ALA A 55 -1.85 -7.71 14.90
C ALA A 55 -3.12 -8.52 14.68
N GLU A 56 -3.79 -8.32 13.53
CA GLU A 56 -5.05 -8.96 13.19
C GLU A 56 -4.93 -9.72 11.86
N GLU A 57 -5.36 -9.11 10.77
CA GLU A 57 -5.33 -9.69 9.43
C GLU A 57 -4.75 -8.69 8.43
N ILE A 58 -3.90 -9.18 7.56
CA ILE A 58 -3.26 -8.37 6.51
C ILE A 58 -4.32 -7.71 5.62
N GLY A 59 -4.18 -6.39 5.41
CA GLY A 59 -5.05 -5.61 4.55
C GLY A 59 -6.44 -5.30 5.12
N ARG A 60 -6.83 -5.85 6.26
CA ARG A 60 -8.19 -5.72 6.82
C ARG A 60 -8.47 -4.40 7.55
N GLY A 61 -7.48 -3.61 7.86
CA GLY A 61 -7.62 -2.29 8.44
C GLY A 61 -8.17 -1.25 7.45
N ALA A 62 -7.71 -0.03 7.53
CA ALA A 62 -8.07 1.07 6.63
C ALA A 62 -7.78 0.73 5.15
N SER A 63 -6.73 -0.03 4.88
CA SER A 63 -6.34 -0.46 3.52
C SER A 63 -7.40 -1.31 2.82
N GLY A 64 -8.09 -2.18 3.55
CA GLY A 64 -9.20 -2.98 3.00
C GLY A 64 -10.56 -2.30 3.04
N ARG A 65 -10.67 -1.08 3.59
CA ARG A 65 -11.93 -0.34 3.77
C ARG A 65 -11.92 1.04 3.14
N ASN A 66 -11.04 1.28 2.18
CA ASN A 66 -10.99 2.51 1.41
C ASN A 66 -11.86 2.44 0.14
N THR A 67 -11.91 3.52 -0.62
CA THR A 67 -12.66 3.59 -1.88
C THR A 67 -11.98 2.92 -3.06
N GLY A 68 -10.73 2.47 -2.92
CA GLY A 68 -9.92 1.88 -3.99
C GLY A 68 -9.51 2.86 -5.08
N LYS A 69 -9.72 4.17 -4.88
CA LYS A 69 -9.38 5.17 -5.88
C LYS A 69 -7.86 5.42 -5.89
N VAL A 70 -7.23 5.14 -7.00
CA VAL A 70 -5.82 5.45 -7.28
C VAL A 70 -5.79 6.72 -8.13
N THR A 71 -5.17 7.79 -7.65
CA THR A 71 -5.20 9.11 -8.34
C THR A 71 -4.09 10.02 -7.82
N SER A 72 -3.58 10.87 -8.69
CA SER A 72 -2.72 11.99 -8.30
C SER A 72 -3.50 13.25 -7.89
N GLN A 73 -4.82 13.24 -8.07
CA GLN A 73 -5.67 14.40 -7.79
C GLN A 73 -6.55 14.18 -6.56
N HIS A 74 -6.15 14.78 -5.43
CA HIS A 74 -6.84 14.69 -4.15
C HIS A 74 -7.56 16.03 -3.84
N GLY A 75 -8.79 16.18 -4.34
CA GLY A 75 -9.57 17.41 -4.15
C GLY A 75 -8.85 18.65 -4.67
N LEU A 76 -8.71 19.66 -3.83
CA LEU A 76 -8.03 20.93 -4.17
C LEU A 76 -6.58 20.99 -3.70
N ILE A 77 -5.91 19.84 -3.57
CA ILE A 77 -4.56 19.74 -2.97
C ILE A 77 -3.55 20.66 -3.67
N TYR A 78 -3.56 20.73 -5.01
CA TYR A 78 -2.59 21.55 -5.75
C TYR A 78 -2.76 23.04 -5.47
N ARG A 79 -4.01 23.51 -5.31
CA ARG A 79 -4.27 24.88 -4.90
C ARG A 79 -3.68 25.14 -3.52
N HIS A 80 -3.93 24.24 -2.56
CA HIS A 80 -3.36 24.35 -1.22
C HIS A 80 -1.82 24.35 -1.24
N LEU A 81 -1.20 23.50 -2.02
CA LEU A 81 0.25 23.46 -2.15
C LEU A 81 0.84 24.72 -2.77
N LEU A 82 0.16 25.30 -3.76
CA LEU A 82 0.58 26.57 -4.39
C LEU A 82 0.43 27.77 -3.44
N GLU A 83 -0.62 27.76 -2.59
CA GLU A 83 -0.88 28.85 -1.64
C GLU A 83 0.02 28.75 -0.38
N SER A 84 0.35 27.53 0.06
CA SER A 84 1.10 27.29 1.31
C SER A 84 2.61 27.09 1.12
N TYR A 85 3.03 26.72 -0.07
CA TYR A 85 4.40 26.45 -0.44
C TYR A 85 4.76 27.18 -1.73
N ASP A 86 5.09 26.43 -2.79
CA ASP A 86 5.40 26.99 -4.10
C ASP A 86 5.06 26.02 -5.26
N LYS A 87 5.30 26.49 -6.48
CA LYS A 87 5.08 25.70 -7.70
C LYS A 87 6.03 24.49 -7.79
N HIS A 88 7.22 24.58 -7.24
CA HIS A 88 8.20 23.48 -7.24
C HIS A 88 7.67 22.32 -6.37
N PHE A 89 7.21 22.63 -5.16
CA PHE A 89 6.65 21.63 -4.25
C PHE A 89 5.38 20.96 -4.82
N ALA A 90 4.49 21.76 -5.43
CA ALA A 90 3.31 21.21 -6.10
C ALA A 90 3.67 20.24 -7.25
N ARG A 91 4.74 20.52 -8.01
CA ARG A 91 5.25 19.64 -9.05
C ARG A 91 5.85 18.36 -8.48
N LEU A 92 6.64 18.45 -7.41
CA LEU A 92 7.19 17.27 -6.74
C LEU A 92 6.08 16.35 -6.25
N TYR A 93 5.05 16.93 -5.62
CA TYR A 93 3.88 16.16 -5.18
C TYR A 93 3.18 15.45 -6.36
N TYR A 94 2.98 16.16 -7.47
CA TYR A 94 2.39 15.59 -8.69
C TYR A 94 3.23 14.40 -9.19
N HIS A 95 4.51 14.60 -9.41
CA HIS A 95 5.39 13.54 -9.94
C HIS A 95 5.44 12.32 -9.03
N ALA A 96 5.57 12.52 -7.71
CA ALA A 96 5.56 11.40 -6.76
C ALA A 96 4.27 10.58 -6.81
N ASN A 97 3.11 11.23 -7.00
CA ASN A 97 1.84 10.50 -7.13
C ASN A 97 1.70 9.80 -8.50
N GLU A 98 2.14 10.42 -9.60
CA GLU A 98 2.13 9.77 -10.92
C GLU A 98 3.06 8.56 -10.96
N GLU A 99 4.25 8.67 -10.39
CA GLU A 99 5.18 7.55 -10.25
C GLU A 99 4.59 6.41 -9.41
N ALA A 100 3.88 6.75 -8.32
CA ALA A 100 3.19 5.76 -7.50
C ALA A 100 2.06 5.04 -8.26
N ILE A 101 1.30 5.76 -9.10
CA ILE A 101 0.26 5.17 -9.97
C ILE A 101 0.90 4.18 -10.94
N THR A 102 1.96 4.60 -11.65
CA THR A 102 2.71 3.75 -12.57
C THR A 102 3.25 2.50 -11.87
N SER A 103 3.83 2.66 -10.68
CA SER A 103 4.35 1.54 -9.89
C SER A 103 3.26 0.54 -9.47
N ILE A 104 2.07 1.03 -9.13
CA ILE A 104 0.91 0.16 -8.82
C ILE A 104 0.51 -0.64 -10.06
N GLU A 105 0.42 0.01 -11.23
CA GLU A 105 0.10 -0.65 -12.49
C GLU A 105 1.13 -1.72 -12.86
N GLU A 106 2.41 -1.43 -12.73
CA GLU A 106 3.50 -2.37 -12.95
C GLU A 106 3.40 -3.60 -12.02
N ILE A 107 3.13 -3.40 -10.73
CA ILE A 107 2.95 -4.49 -9.77
C ILE A 107 1.75 -5.37 -10.15
N ILE A 108 0.63 -4.75 -10.54
CA ILE A 108 -0.58 -5.47 -10.98
C ILE A 108 -0.26 -6.35 -12.20
N GLN A 109 0.44 -5.80 -13.17
CA GLN A 109 0.83 -6.52 -14.40
C GLN A 109 1.86 -7.62 -14.12
N GLU A 110 2.92 -7.31 -13.36
CA GLU A 110 3.99 -8.25 -13.03
C GLU A 110 3.45 -9.51 -12.30
N HIS A 111 2.47 -9.31 -11.42
CA HIS A 111 1.93 -10.39 -10.59
C HIS A 111 0.56 -10.90 -11.05
N GLY A 112 0.01 -10.38 -12.14
CA GLY A 112 -1.29 -10.80 -12.67
C GLY A 112 -2.43 -10.61 -11.67
N ILE A 113 -2.46 -9.50 -10.95
CA ILE A 113 -3.43 -9.26 -9.86
C ILE A 113 -4.81 -8.94 -10.45
N ASP A 114 -5.79 -9.80 -10.18
CA ASP A 114 -7.20 -9.61 -10.57
C ASP A 114 -7.89 -8.64 -9.61
N CYS A 115 -7.76 -7.33 -9.85
CA CYS A 115 -8.27 -6.28 -8.97
C CYS A 115 -9.15 -5.24 -9.65
N ASP A 116 -9.63 -5.50 -10.89
CA ASP A 116 -10.44 -4.57 -11.70
C ASP A 116 -9.80 -3.16 -11.82
N PHE A 117 -8.50 -3.12 -12.06
CA PHE A 117 -7.80 -1.86 -12.30
C PHE A 117 -8.12 -1.30 -13.69
N HIS A 118 -8.62 -0.06 -13.76
CA HIS A 118 -9.05 0.63 -14.99
C HIS A 118 -8.53 2.06 -15.04
#